data_b5d1950c827e1c424214ee6098d64e1c
#
_entry.id   b5d1950c827e1c424214ee6098d64e1c
#
_cell.length_a   1.000
_cell.length_b   1.000
_cell.length_c   1.000
_cell.angle_alpha   90.00
_cell.angle_beta   90.00
_cell.angle_gamma   90.00
#
_symmetry.space_group_name_H-M   'P 1'
#
loop_
_entity.id
_entity.type
_entity.pdbx_description
1 polymer ?
#
loop_
_entity_poly.entity_id
_entity_poly.type
_entity_poly.pdbx_seq_one_letter_code
_entity_poly.pdbx_strand_id
1 'polypeptide(L)'
;MSIDQLIFVGLNGYALALDRTTGNIVWSNNEMKSGYVTLLLDGNRLIASTNGYIYCLDPLTGRILWHNPLRGYGAGAPTSLVSVRGQSSQTLSQQAAAADAAAAATTTHSSA
;
A
#
# COMPACT_ATOMS: atom_id res chain seq x y z
N MET A 1 -3.29 -12.30 -16.70
CA MET A 1 -2.47 -12.31 -15.46
C MET A 1 -3.35 -11.98 -14.28
N SER A 2 -3.14 -12.60 -13.15
CA SER A 2 -3.95 -12.35 -11.96
C SER A 2 -3.15 -11.57 -10.93
N ILE A 3 -3.88 -10.99 -9.97
CA ILE A 3 -3.27 -10.12 -8.97
C ILE A 3 -2.23 -10.85 -8.14
N ASP A 4 -2.47 -12.14 -7.84
CA ASP A 4 -1.55 -12.91 -7.02
C ASP A 4 -0.24 -13.24 -7.71
N GLN A 5 -0.11 -12.90 -8.99
CA GLN A 5 1.15 -13.04 -9.72
C GLN A 5 1.95 -11.73 -9.72
N LEU A 6 1.49 -10.73 -9.01
CA LEU A 6 2.12 -9.42 -9.02
C LEU A 6 2.64 -9.05 -7.63
N ILE A 7 3.72 -8.30 -7.65
CA ILE A 7 4.25 -7.61 -6.49
C ILE A 7 4.16 -6.12 -6.80
N PHE A 8 3.63 -5.34 -5.86
CA PHE A 8 3.44 -3.92 -6.07
C PHE A 8 4.48 -3.13 -5.29
N VAL A 9 5.02 -2.12 -5.94
CA VAL A 9 6.10 -1.29 -5.38
C VAL A 9 5.70 0.17 -5.49
N GLY A 10 5.84 0.90 -4.39
CA GLY A 10 5.68 2.34 -4.37
C GLY A 10 7.04 3.00 -4.22
N LEU A 11 7.34 3.97 -5.08
CA LEU A 11 8.67 4.56 -5.13
C LEU A 11 8.62 5.92 -5.82
N ASN A 12 8.96 6.96 -5.09
CA ASN A 12 9.17 8.29 -5.66
C ASN A 12 8.05 8.78 -6.58
N GLY A 13 6.80 8.61 -6.13
CA GLY A 13 5.66 9.01 -6.93
C GLY A 13 5.25 8.00 -7.98
N TYR A 14 5.93 6.88 -8.04
CA TYR A 14 5.60 5.79 -8.95
C TYR A 14 4.86 4.69 -8.19
N ALA A 15 3.94 4.06 -8.90
CA ALA A 15 3.45 2.74 -8.51
C ALA A 15 3.83 1.79 -9.63
N LEU A 16 4.34 0.63 -9.27
CA LEU A 16 4.78 -0.36 -10.25
C LEU A 16 4.23 -1.72 -9.85
N ALA A 17 4.06 -2.57 -10.84
CA ALA A 17 3.80 -3.98 -10.60
C ALA A 17 4.89 -4.80 -11.26
N LEU A 18 5.41 -5.74 -10.52
CA LEU A 18 6.42 -6.66 -11.00
C LEU A 18 5.83 -8.06 -11.09
N ASP A 19 6.28 -8.82 -12.06
CA ASP A 19 5.97 -10.25 -12.11
C ASP A 19 6.69 -10.91 -10.96
N ARG A 20 5.95 -11.57 -10.09
CA ARG A 20 6.55 -12.18 -8.89
C ARG A 20 7.51 -13.32 -9.20
N THR A 21 7.41 -13.89 -10.38
CA THR A 21 8.27 -15.00 -10.78
C THR A 21 9.58 -14.52 -11.38
N THR A 22 9.52 -13.47 -12.19
CA THR A 22 10.67 -13.01 -12.96
C THR A 22 11.25 -11.70 -12.46
N GLY A 23 10.48 -10.90 -11.74
CA GLY A 23 10.87 -9.55 -11.34
C GLY A 23 10.72 -8.51 -12.45
N ASN A 24 10.21 -8.90 -13.59
CA ASN A 24 10.04 -7.95 -14.69
C ASN A 24 8.91 -6.98 -14.39
N ILE A 25 9.06 -5.74 -14.84
CA ILE A 25 8.02 -4.73 -14.69
C ILE A 25 6.88 -5.07 -15.62
N VAL A 26 5.67 -5.20 -15.05
CA VAL A 26 4.45 -5.44 -15.82
C VAL A 26 3.82 -4.13 -16.22
N TRP A 27 3.71 -3.20 -15.28
CA TRP A 27 3.25 -1.85 -15.56
C TRP A 27 3.89 -0.87 -14.58
N SER A 28 3.84 0.39 -14.95
CA SER A 28 4.40 1.48 -14.17
C SER A 28 3.50 2.69 -14.35
N ASN A 29 3.20 3.39 -13.26
CA ASN A 29 2.39 4.60 -13.27
C ASN A 29 3.16 5.70 -12.56
N ASN A 30 3.37 6.83 -13.25
CA ASN A 30 4.04 7.99 -12.70
C ASN A 30 3.15 9.22 -12.73
N GLU A 31 1.84 9.04 -12.79
CA GLU A 31 0.89 10.14 -12.91
C GLU A 31 0.48 10.70 -11.56
N MET A 32 0.95 10.11 -10.47
CA MET A 32 0.62 10.56 -9.13
C MET A 32 1.56 11.68 -8.69
N LYS A 33 1.21 12.34 -7.59
CA LYS A 33 2.11 13.32 -6.98
C LYS A 33 3.42 12.63 -6.60
N SER A 34 4.51 13.39 -6.73
CA SER A 34 5.81 12.88 -6.35
C SER A 34 5.93 12.75 -4.83
N GLY A 35 6.87 11.92 -4.40
CA GLY A 35 7.12 11.71 -2.99
C GLY A 35 7.02 10.25 -2.60
N TYR A 36 7.05 10.00 -1.31
CA TYR A 36 6.88 8.65 -0.79
C TYR A 36 5.52 8.11 -1.17
N VAL A 37 5.49 6.85 -1.56
CA VAL A 37 4.26 6.18 -1.93
C VAL A 37 4.00 5.05 -0.95
N THR A 38 2.83 5.09 -0.32
CA THR A 38 2.34 4.03 0.56
C THR A 38 1.26 3.27 -0.20
N LEU A 39 1.32 1.95 -0.16
CA LEU A 39 0.39 1.11 -0.90
C LEU A 39 -0.44 0.26 0.04
N LEU A 40 -1.69 0.05 -0.34
CA LEU A 40 -2.60 -0.88 0.30
C LEU A 40 -3.31 -1.65 -0.79
N LEU A 41 -3.17 -2.96 -0.79
CA LEU A 41 -3.94 -3.79 -1.71
C LEU A 41 -5.27 -4.14 -1.05
N ASP A 42 -6.35 -3.55 -1.56
CA ASP A 42 -7.69 -3.73 -1.04
C ASP A 42 -8.47 -4.62 -2.00
N GLY A 43 -8.35 -5.93 -1.80
CA GLY A 43 -8.98 -6.88 -2.70
C GLY A 43 -8.47 -6.72 -4.12
N ASN A 44 -9.34 -6.26 -5.01
CA ASN A 44 -9.00 -6.03 -6.41
C ASN A 44 -8.75 -4.57 -6.74
N ARG A 45 -8.37 -3.78 -5.73
CA ARG A 45 -8.03 -2.36 -5.91
C ARG A 45 -6.70 -2.09 -5.25
N LEU A 46 -5.85 -1.35 -5.91
CA LEU A 46 -4.58 -0.92 -5.35
C LEU A 46 -4.71 0.54 -4.93
N ILE A 47 -4.62 0.77 -3.64
CA ILE A 47 -4.72 2.12 -3.10
C ILE A 47 -3.30 2.63 -2.91
N ALA A 48 -3.04 3.81 -3.44
CA ALA A 48 -1.74 4.46 -3.33
C ALA A 48 -1.91 5.83 -2.71
N SER A 49 -1.07 6.14 -1.76
CA SER A 49 -1.05 7.47 -1.14
C SER A 49 0.30 8.10 -1.37
N THR A 50 0.30 9.33 -1.85
CA THR A 50 1.53 10.09 -2.01
C THR A 50 1.24 11.57 -1.82
N ASN A 51 2.04 12.20 -0.98
CA ASN A 51 2.04 13.64 -0.75
C ASN A 51 0.65 14.19 -0.45
N GLY A 52 -0.10 13.47 0.41
CA GLY A 52 -1.43 13.90 0.84
C GLY A 52 -2.56 13.48 -0.07
N TYR A 53 -2.27 12.91 -1.22
CA TYR A 53 -3.29 12.45 -2.17
C TYR A 53 -3.53 10.96 -2.00
N ILE A 54 -4.76 10.54 -2.27
CA ILE A 54 -5.11 9.11 -2.32
C ILE A 54 -5.53 8.79 -3.75
N TYR A 55 -5.01 7.69 -4.26
CA TYR A 55 -5.33 7.22 -5.61
C TYR A 55 -5.79 5.77 -5.51
N CYS A 56 -6.74 5.43 -6.35
CA CYS A 56 -7.17 4.04 -6.51
C CYS A 56 -6.77 3.60 -7.91
N LEU A 57 -5.96 2.55 -7.99
CA LEU A 57 -5.46 2.05 -9.25
C LEU A 57 -6.02 0.68 -9.52
N ASP A 58 -6.17 0.37 -10.81
CA ASP A 58 -6.42 -0.98 -11.25
C ASP A 58 -5.12 -1.77 -11.09
N PRO A 59 -5.09 -2.80 -10.25
CA PRO A 59 -3.83 -3.50 -9.99
C PRO A 59 -3.28 -4.26 -11.20
N LEU A 60 -4.11 -4.54 -12.21
CA LEU A 60 -3.65 -5.28 -13.39
C LEU A 60 -3.08 -4.38 -14.46
N THR A 61 -3.42 -3.10 -14.47
CA THR A 61 -3.00 -2.16 -15.52
C THR A 61 -2.28 -0.95 -14.99
N GLY A 62 -2.45 -0.62 -13.71
CA GLY A 62 -1.90 0.59 -13.13
C GLY A 62 -2.69 1.85 -13.43
N ARG A 63 -3.87 1.72 -14.06
CA ARG A 63 -4.66 2.88 -14.42
C ARG A 63 -5.33 3.47 -13.19
N ILE A 64 -5.32 4.79 -13.07
CA ILE A 64 -6.01 5.48 -11.99
C ILE A 64 -7.51 5.40 -12.23
N LEU A 65 -8.23 4.85 -11.27
CA LEU A 65 -9.68 4.72 -11.34
C LEU A 65 -10.37 5.91 -10.67
N TRP A 66 -9.79 6.41 -9.58
CA TRP A 66 -10.23 7.64 -8.94
C TRP A 66 -9.08 8.17 -8.07
N HIS A 67 -9.22 9.41 -7.66
CA HIS A 67 -8.27 10.02 -6.74
C HIS A 67 -8.99 11.03 -5.86
N ASN A 68 -8.37 11.33 -4.71
CA ASN A 68 -8.88 12.31 -3.78
C ASN A 68 -7.69 13.10 -3.23
N PRO A 69 -7.68 14.42 -3.40
CA PRO A 69 -6.57 15.23 -2.90
C PRO A 69 -6.60 15.44 -1.39
N LEU A 70 -7.65 15.01 -0.70
CA LEU A 70 -7.79 15.17 0.76
C LEU A 70 -7.52 16.60 1.20
N ARG A 71 -8.23 17.55 0.58
CA ARG A 71 -8.02 18.96 0.85
C ARG A 71 -8.29 19.28 2.31
N GLY A 72 -7.40 20.05 2.91
CA GLY A 72 -7.54 20.47 4.30
C GLY A 72 -6.96 19.51 5.32
N TYR A 73 -6.39 18.40 4.87
CA TYR A 73 -5.84 17.39 5.81
C TYR A 73 -4.31 17.39 5.82
N GLY A 74 -3.68 18.28 5.06
CA GLY A 74 -2.23 18.37 5.03
C GLY A 74 -1.62 17.61 3.89
N ALA A 75 -0.31 17.52 3.89
CA ALA A 75 0.46 16.84 2.87
C ALA A 75 1.38 15.83 3.53
N GLY A 76 1.99 14.97 2.74
CA GLY A 76 2.94 13.98 3.21
C GLY A 76 2.34 12.59 3.25
N ALA A 77 3.05 11.70 3.91
CA ALA A 77 2.63 10.30 4.00
C ALA A 77 1.57 10.13 5.09
N PRO A 78 0.59 9.25 4.87
CA PRO A 78 -0.38 8.96 5.92
C PRO A 78 0.27 8.21 7.07
N THR A 79 -0.25 8.40 8.27
CA THR A 79 0.20 7.62 9.41
C THR A 79 -0.38 6.22 9.40
N SER A 80 -1.51 6.03 8.73
CA SER A 80 -2.09 4.70 8.57
C SER A 80 -2.93 4.66 7.31
N LEU A 81 -3.07 3.46 6.77
CA LEU A 81 -3.85 3.20 5.58
C LEU A 81 -4.34 1.76 5.69
N VAL A 82 -5.62 1.59 5.99
CA VAL A 82 -6.18 0.30 6.39
C VAL A 82 -7.53 0.09 5.71
N SER A 83 -7.80 -1.13 5.33
CA SER A 83 -9.14 -1.53 4.92
C SER A 83 -9.40 -2.94 5.46
N VAL A 84 -10.69 -3.33 5.51
CA VAL A 84 -11.03 -4.66 6.03
C VAL A 84 -10.64 -5.77 5.05
N ARG A 85 -10.41 -5.44 3.79
CA ARG A 85 -10.12 -6.43 2.76
C ARG A 85 -8.68 -6.39 2.28
N GLY A 86 -7.88 -5.49 2.85
CA GLY A 86 -6.54 -5.30 2.36
C GLY A 86 -5.51 -5.38 3.44
N GLN A 87 -4.26 -5.23 3.01
CA GLN A 87 -3.11 -5.16 3.90
C GLN A 87 -2.28 -3.98 3.50
N SER A 88 -1.93 -3.15 4.46
CA SER A 88 -1.05 -2.02 4.25
C SER A 88 0.35 -2.37 4.69
N SER A 89 1.30 -1.51 4.32
CA SER A 89 2.66 -1.67 4.79
C SER A 89 2.76 -1.59 6.31
N GLN A 90 1.76 -1.02 6.97
CA GLN A 90 1.75 -0.92 8.42
C GLN A 90 0.98 -2.02 9.09
N THR A 91 0.18 -2.75 8.35
CA THR A 91 -0.67 -3.78 8.93
C THR A 91 0.15 -4.83 9.64
N LEU A 92 1.20 -5.29 9.01
CA LEU A 92 2.06 -6.30 9.61
C LEU A 92 2.75 -5.76 10.83
N SER A 93 3.20 -4.52 10.79
CA SER A 93 3.80 -3.90 11.95
C SER A 93 2.79 -3.78 13.08
N GLN A 94 1.58 -3.41 12.76
CA GLN A 94 0.53 -3.32 13.75
C GLN A 94 0.18 -4.68 14.31
N GLN A 95 0.14 -5.68 13.45
CA GLN A 95 -0.09 -7.03 13.90
C GLN A 95 1.04 -7.51 14.79
N ALA A 96 2.24 -7.18 14.43
CA ALA A 96 3.38 -7.51 15.25
C ALA A 96 3.28 -6.79 16.58
N ALA A 97 2.96 -5.52 16.56
CA ALA A 97 2.80 -4.76 17.76
C ALA A 97 1.63 -5.28 18.59
N ALA A 98 0.53 -5.58 17.94
CA ALA A 98 -0.63 -6.12 18.60
C ALA A 98 -0.34 -7.52 19.10
N ALA A 99 0.33 -8.28 18.33
CA ALA A 99 0.74 -9.61 18.74
C ALA A 99 1.74 -9.52 19.86
N ASP A 100 2.58 -8.53 19.82
CA ASP A 100 3.51 -8.28 20.90
C ASP A 100 2.79 -7.77 22.11
N ALA A 101 1.86 -6.92 21.90
CA ALA A 101 1.05 -6.41 22.96
C ALA A 101 0.20 -7.52 23.49
N ALA A 102 -0.24 -8.32 22.63
CA ALA A 102 -0.99 -9.48 22.98
C ALA A 102 -0.04 -10.53 23.43
N ALA A 103 0.96 -10.53 22.79
CA ALA A 103 1.98 -11.44 23.11
C ALA A 103 2.87 -10.72 24.01
N ALA A 104 2.55 -9.92 23.99
CA ALA A 104 3.29 -9.35 24.56
C ALA A 104 2.60 -9.35 25.29
N ALA A 105 2.13 -9.67 24.86
CA ALA A 105 2.01 -9.72 24.76
C ALA A 105 2.02 -10.24 25.10
N THR A 106 2.21 -10.58 25.21
CA THR A 106 2.50 -10.94 24.88
C THR A 106 2.75 -11.11 24.98
N THR A 107 3.11 -11.14 25.13
CA THR A 107 3.56 -11.05 24.67
C THR A 107 3.69 -11.18 24.76
N THR A 108 3.93 -11.33 24.86
CA THR A 108 4.15 -11.26 24.34
C THR A 108 4.17 -11.44 24.29
N HIS A 109 4.23 -11.60 24.32
CA HIS A 109 4.42 -11.65 23.78
C HIS A 109 4.68 -11.76 23.45
N SER A 110 5.31 -12.00 23.66
CA SER A 110 5.59 -12.01 22.92
C SER A 110 5.72 -12.17 22.58
N SER A 111 6.12 -12.38 22.62
CA SER A 111 6.37 -12.46 22.00
C SER A 111 6.31 -12.55 21.56
N ALA A 112 6.26 -12.52 21.55
CA ALA A 112 6.20 -12.55 21.01
C ALA A 112 6.17 -12.61 20.79
#